data_a3d36e7fecbb7b7c5c813db092e2e24f
#
_entry.id   a3d36e7fecbb7b7c5c813db092e2e24f
#
_cell.length_a   1.000
_cell.length_b   1.000
_cell.length_c   1.000
_cell.angle_alpha   90.00
_cell.angle_beta   90.00
_cell.angle_gamma   90.00
#
_symmetry.space_group_name_H-M   'P 1'
#
loop_
_entity.id
_entity.type
_entity.pdbx_description
1 polymer ?
#
loop_
_entity_poly.entity_id
_entity_poly.type
_entity_poly.pdbx_seq_one_letter_code
_entity_poly.pdbx_strand_id
1 'polypeptide(L)'
;MAEHGTIRIPDYEYKERIQRAAKLIQKEGLDVLIVNSNEADYANARYFSGFWPLFERCGVAIAANGDAALMAGPESTHFAADRSKIEKIFILKEYRESADPSYPELVPDTFQDVFNAIGVTGKKLRIGVASYLDTSVIIMEGIKAAFPEAEIVRADHIMVTLRSIKSVNEINCLREGYRIAELATQQVIKEIQPGMTELQMVGVAQRVIYEHGAEYEGLPMYVFSEASTRHAISRSSHRKFEKGDIVQLNLSAKIDGYSAAIGYPIVLGKLEGKRRDVVMFGLEAHRWSQAQIKAGVPAAQIAQGFYDYYVANGYKDNFVYGPLHGTGMIEVEAPWCETSSDYLLQPNMTFQIDTYISTDTFGVRWEKGIAVTEDGCDLICPEIGTLYELNF
;
A
#
# COMPACT_ATOMS: atom_id res chain seq x y z
N MET A 1 7.15 31.05 -1.25
CA MET A 1 6.91 29.65 -1.61
C MET A 1 8.16 28.92 -1.16
N ALA A 2 8.08 28.11 -0.12
CA ALA A 2 9.20 27.25 0.25
C ALA A 2 9.46 26.33 -0.96
N GLU A 3 10.71 26.22 -1.39
CA GLU A 3 11.13 25.15 -2.28
C GLU A 3 10.64 23.85 -1.64
N HIS A 4 9.65 23.21 -2.24
CA HIS A 4 9.28 21.85 -1.92
C HIS A 4 10.46 20.97 -2.36
N GLY A 5 11.48 20.87 -1.50
CA GLY A 5 12.52 19.88 -1.64
C GLY A 5 11.81 18.55 -1.71
N THR A 6 11.80 17.92 -2.86
CA THR A 6 11.06 16.71 -3.13
C THR A 6 11.57 15.62 -2.22
N ILE A 7 10.79 15.26 -1.19
CA ILE A 7 11.06 14.09 -0.37
C ILE A 7 10.93 12.89 -1.30
N ARG A 8 12.01 12.12 -1.41
CA ARG A 8 12.09 10.96 -2.30
C ARG A 8 13.12 9.97 -1.79
N ILE A 9 13.04 8.76 -2.31
CA ILE A 9 14.05 7.75 -2.08
C ILE A 9 15.32 8.11 -2.86
N PRO A 10 16.49 8.23 -2.21
CA PRO A 10 17.73 8.57 -2.89
C PRO A 10 18.23 7.40 -3.76
N ASP A 11 18.92 7.72 -4.86
CA ASP A 11 19.33 6.73 -5.87
C ASP A 11 20.23 5.62 -5.31
N TYR A 12 21.03 5.90 -4.27
CA TYR A 12 21.88 4.88 -3.64
C TYR A 12 21.05 3.78 -2.96
N GLU A 13 19.88 4.11 -2.42
CA GLU A 13 19.04 3.15 -1.69
C GLU A 13 18.46 2.07 -2.62
N TYR A 14 18.16 2.39 -3.88
CA TYR A 14 17.73 1.40 -4.86
C TYR A 14 18.81 0.32 -5.08
N LYS A 15 20.10 0.73 -5.14
CA LYS A 15 21.21 -0.20 -5.24
C LYS A 15 21.37 -1.07 -3.99
N GLU A 16 21.20 -0.48 -2.80
CA GLU A 16 21.23 -1.22 -1.53
C GLU A 16 20.09 -2.22 -1.43
N ARG A 17 18.88 -1.89 -1.92
CA ARG A 17 17.72 -2.78 -1.96
C ARG A 17 18.01 -4.02 -2.83
N ILE A 18 18.60 -3.83 -4.00
CA ILE A 18 19.02 -4.94 -4.87
C ILE A 18 20.06 -5.82 -4.17
N GLN A 19 21.05 -5.24 -3.50
CA GLN A 19 22.08 -6.01 -2.77
C GLN A 19 21.48 -6.78 -1.57
N ARG A 20 20.51 -6.22 -0.88
CA ARG A 20 19.78 -6.93 0.18
C ARG A 20 18.98 -8.11 -0.38
N ALA A 21 18.32 -7.91 -1.52
CA ALA A 21 17.60 -8.98 -2.22
C ALA A 21 18.54 -10.10 -2.64
N ALA A 22 19.70 -9.78 -3.24
CA ALA A 22 20.70 -10.76 -3.66
C ALA A 22 21.17 -11.67 -2.51
N LYS A 23 21.34 -11.11 -1.31
CA LYS A 23 21.68 -11.90 -0.11
C LYS A 23 20.59 -12.91 0.28
N LEU A 24 19.33 -12.53 0.14
CA LEU A 24 18.20 -13.43 0.41
C LEU A 24 18.07 -14.50 -0.67
N ILE A 25 18.26 -14.12 -1.95
CA ILE A 25 18.29 -15.03 -3.09
C ILE A 25 19.36 -16.12 -2.88
N GLN A 26 20.58 -15.72 -2.50
CA GLN A 26 21.68 -16.65 -2.17
C GLN A 26 21.34 -17.56 -0.99
N LYS A 27 20.79 -16.99 0.08
CA LYS A 27 20.40 -17.74 1.29
C LYS A 27 19.39 -18.84 0.99
N GLU A 28 18.49 -18.61 0.04
CA GLU A 28 17.47 -19.58 -0.36
C GLU A 28 17.90 -20.49 -1.50
N GLY A 29 19.12 -20.34 -1.99
CA GLY A 29 19.66 -21.16 -3.07
C GLY A 29 18.90 -20.92 -4.39
N LEU A 30 18.43 -19.71 -4.63
CA LEU A 30 17.86 -19.29 -5.90
C LEU A 30 18.97 -18.75 -6.81
N ASP A 31 18.82 -18.95 -8.12
CA ASP A 31 19.70 -18.34 -9.11
C ASP A 31 19.26 -16.91 -9.43
N VAL A 32 17.96 -16.68 -9.42
CA VAL A 32 17.32 -15.40 -9.76
C VAL A 32 15.97 -15.26 -9.06
N LEU A 33 15.64 -14.03 -8.70
CA LEU A 33 14.30 -13.61 -8.28
C LEU A 33 13.69 -12.75 -9.38
N ILE A 34 12.48 -13.09 -9.82
CA ILE A 34 11.64 -12.24 -10.66
C ILE A 34 10.55 -11.68 -9.79
N VAL A 35 10.42 -10.35 -9.77
CA VAL A 35 9.28 -9.66 -9.17
C VAL A 35 8.46 -9.01 -10.27
N ASN A 36 7.15 -9.18 -10.23
CA ASN A 36 6.23 -8.63 -11.21
C ASN A 36 5.36 -7.53 -10.58
N SER A 37 4.92 -6.59 -11.40
CA SER A 37 4.04 -5.49 -11.01
C SER A 37 3.15 -5.07 -12.17
N ASN A 38 2.01 -4.48 -11.80
CA ASN A 38 1.09 -3.80 -12.71
C ASN A 38 0.84 -2.38 -12.17
N GLU A 39 -0.06 -1.64 -12.82
CA GLU A 39 -0.38 -0.27 -12.41
C GLU A 39 -1.00 -0.21 -10.99
N ALA A 40 -1.83 -1.18 -10.63
CA ALA A 40 -2.53 -1.22 -9.33
C ALA A 40 -1.64 -1.76 -8.20
N ASP A 41 -0.90 -2.84 -8.45
CA ASP A 41 0.14 -3.37 -7.54
C ASP A 41 1.53 -3.21 -8.16
N TYR A 42 2.05 -2.01 -8.03
CA TYR A 42 3.35 -1.58 -8.56
C TYR A 42 4.51 -1.83 -7.60
N ALA A 43 4.23 -2.17 -6.36
CA ALA A 43 5.18 -2.02 -5.27
C ALA A 43 6.46 -2.83 -5.45
N ASN A 44 6.37 -4.10 -5.83
CA ASN A 44 7.54 -4.98 -5.84
C ASN A 44 8.57 -4.59 -6.90
N ALA A 45 8.16 -4.29 -8.13
CA ALA A 45 9.10 -3.85 -9.16
C ALA A 45 9.57 -2.40 -8.88
N ARG A 46 8.67 -1.50 -8.47
CA ARG A 46 9.02 -0.11 -8.16
C ARG A 46 10.00 0.00 -6.99
N TYR A 47 9.91 -0.87 -6.00
CA TYR A 47 10.84 -0.93 -4.86
C TYR A 47 12.31 -1.00 -5.29
N PHE A 48 12.59 -1.71 -6.39
CA PHE A 48 13.94 -1.87 -6.94
C PHE A 48 14.28 -0.89 -8.05
N SER A 49 13.28 -0.50 -8.84
CA SER A 49 13.51 0.25 -10.07
C SER A 49 13.09 1.72 -10.02
N GLY A 50 12.27 2.11 -9.05
CA GLY A 50 11.61 3.42 -9.07
C GLY A 50 10.54 3.56 -10.16
N PHE A 51 10.44 2.60 -11.10
CA PHE A 51 9.53 2.64 -12.22
C PHE A 51 8.12 2.18 -11.84
N TRP A 52 7.12 2.94 -12.24
CA TRP A 52 5.70 2.63 -12.08
C TRP A 52 5.05 2.52 -13.46
N PRO A 53 4.63 1.32 -13.91
CA PRO A 53 4.05 1.14 -15.22
C PRO A 53 2.67 1.82 -15.33
N LEU A 54 2.28 2.14 -16.55
CA LEU A 54 0.95 2.67 -16.89
C LEU A 54 0.35 1.78 -17.99
N PHE A 55 -0.85 1.25 -17.78
CA PHE A 55 -1.57 0.26 -18.61
C PHE A 55 -0.86 -1.09 -18.78
N GLU A 56 0.45 -1.08 -19.02
CA GLU A 56 1.30 -2.26 -19.16
C GLU A 56 1.69 -2.85 -17.79
N ARG A 57 2.43 -3.92 -17.83
CA ARG A 57 3.09 -4.51 -16.66
C ARG A 57 4.58 -4.23 -16.69
N CYS A 58 5.24 -4.47 -15.58
CA CYS A 58 6.70 -4.51 -15.53
C CYS A 58 7.18 -5.59 -14.57
N GLY A 59 8.45 -5.93 -14.68
CA GLY A 59 9.09 -6.83 -13.75
C GLY A 59 10.55 -6.46 -13.53
N VAL A 60 11.14 -6.94 -12.44
CA VAL A 60 12.58 -6.83 -12.20
C VAL A 60 13.12 -8.24 -11.97
N ALA A 61 14.14 -8.61 -12.72
CA ALA A 61 14.92 -9.81 -12.48
C ALA A 61 16.18 -9.43 -11.70
N ILE A 62 16.44 -10.11 -10.58
CA ILE A 62 17.60 -9.90 -9.71
C ILE A 62 18.34 -11.22 -9.56
N ALA A 63 19.58 -11.27 -10.00
CA ALA A 63 20.45 -12.44 -9.89
C ALA A 63 21.09 -12.56 -8.50
N ALA A 64 21.49 -13.75 -8.13
CA ALA A 64 22.22 -14.01 -6.89
C ALA A 64 23.54 -13.23 -6.77
N ASN A 65 24.15 -12.82 -7.89
CA ASN A 65 25.36 -11.99 -7.90
C ASN A 65 25.10 -10.49 -7.62
N GLY A 66 23.84 -10.07 -7.52
CA GLY A 66 23.46 -8.69 -7.30
C GLY A 66 23.25 -7.84 -8.56
N ASP A 67 23.36 -8.43 -9.75
CA ASP A 67 22.96 -7.80 -11.00
C ASP A 67 21.44 -7.82 -11.15
N ALA A 68 20.89 -6.76 -11.78
CA ALA A 68 19.46 -6.64 -11.97
C ALA A 68 19.11 -6.05 -13.35
N ALA A 69 17.92 -6.41 -13.84
CA ALA A 69 17.35 -5.85 -15.06
C ALA A 69 15.86 -5.54 -14.87
N LEU A 70 15.40 -4.43 -15.47
CA LEU A 70 14.00 -4.09 -15.61
C LEU A 70 13.45 -4.73 -16.88
N MET A 71 12.28 -5.36 -16.78
CA MET A 71 11.50 -5.85 -17.90
C MET A 71 10.25 -4.99 -18.01
N ALA A 72 10.03 -4.38 -19.17
CA ALA A 72 8.89 -3.49 -19.41
C ALA A 72 8.12 -3.93 -20.66
N GLY A 73 6.90 -3.44 -20.80
CA GLY A 73 6.11 -3.64 -22.00
C GLY A 73 6.54 -2.73 -23.17
N PRO A 74 6.08 -3.04 -24.38
CA PRO A 74 6.53 -2.37 -25.62
C PRO A 74 6.31 -0.85 -25.67
N GLU A 75 5.24 -0.34 -25.07
CA GLU A 75 4.93 1.09 -25.06
C GLU A 75 5.71 1.89 -24.02
N SER A 76 6.27 1.20 -23.03
CA SER A 76 6.99 1.81 -21.90
C SER A 76 8.47 2.13 -22.19
N THR A 77 8.99 1.89 -23.40
CA THR A 77 10.42 1.96 -23.70
C THR A 77 11.08 3.27 -23.25
N HIS A 78 10.57 4.42 -23.71
CA HIS A 78 11.11 5.73 -23.33
C HIS A 78 10.80 6.09 -21.87
N PHE A 79 9.59 5.78 -21.44
CA PHE A 79 9.16 6.05 -20.05
C PHE A 79 9.99 5.28 -19.03
N ALA A 80 10.28 4.01 -19.30
CA ALA A 80 11.15 3.20 -18.46
C ALA A 80 12.59 3.72 -18.46
N ALA A 81 13.14 4.12 -19.62
CA ALA A 81 14.47 4.69 -19.72
C ALA A 81 14.65 5.99 -18.92
N ASP A 82 13.62 6.86 -18.91
CA ASP A 82 13.65 8.14 -18.19
C ASP A 82 13.47 7.99 -16.68
N ARG A 83 12.80 6.94 -16.21
CA ARG A 83 12.37 6.83 -14.80
C ARG A 83 13.08 5.76 -14.01
N SER A 84 13.53 4.68 -14.68
CA SER A 84 14.16 3.54 -13.98
C SER A 84 15.50 3.92 -13.34
N LYS A 85 15.74 3.37 -12.15
CA LYS A 85 17.04 3.37 -11.47
C LYS A 85 17.89 2.14 -11.83
N ILE A 86 17.34 1.25 -12.63
CA ILE A 86 18.03 0.08 -13.20
C ILE A 86 18.37 0.44 -14.65
N GLU A 87 19.66 0.36 -15.00
CA GLU A 87 20.17 0.72 -16.32
C GLU A 87 19.88 -0.33 -17.41
N LYS A 88 19.86 -1.62 -17.01
CA LYS A 88 19.57 -2.74 -17.92
C LYS A 88 18.06 -2.85 -18.10
N ILE A 89 17.53 -2.41 -19.24
CA ILE A 89 16.09 -2.41 -19.55
C ILE A 89 15.86 -3.29 -20.77
N PHE A 90 14.87 -4.17 -20.67
CA PHE A 90 14.47 -5.12 -21.72
C PHE A 90 12.98 -4.96 -22.00
N ILE A 91 12.61 -5.06 -23.29
CA ILE A 91 11.24 -4.89 -23.75
C ILE A 91 10.68 -6.24 -24.17
N LEU A 92 9.77 -6.78 -23.33
CA LEU A 92 9.17 -8.09 -23.52
C LEU A 92 7.67 -7.98 -23.85
N LYS A 93 7.20 -8.75 -24.82
CA LYS A 93 5.77 -8.80 -25.19
C LYS A 93 4.88 -9.35 -24.08
N GLU A 94 5.40 -10.16 -23.18
CA GLU A 94 4.69 -10.72 -22.03
C GLU A 94 4.22 -9.65 -21.04
N TYR A 95 4.82 -8.47 -21.08
CA TYR A 95 4.49 -7.33 -20.21
C TYR A 95 3.54 -6.31 -20.87
N ARG A 96 3.06 -6.58 -22.09
CA ARG A 96 2.11 -5.70 -22.78
C ARG A 96 0.80 -5.50 -22.03
N GLU A 97 0.06 -4.52 -22.44
CA GLU A 97 -1.28 -4.22 -21.88
C GLU A 97 -2.30 -5.34 -22.14
N SER A 98 -3.41 -5.28 -21.42
CA SER A 98 -4.47 -6.31 -21.46
C SER A 98 -5.28 -6.33 -22.76
N ALA A 99 -5.19 -5.30 -23.59
CA ALA A 99 -5.80 -5.25 -24.92
C ALA A 99 -5.10 -6.23 -25.91
N ASP A 100 -3.94 -6.79 -25.50
CA ASP A 100 -3.20 -7.82 -26.21
C ASP A 100 -2.75 -7.43 -27.62
N PRO A 101 -2.15 -6.24 -27.82
CA PRO A 101 -1.68 -5.83 -29.13
C PRO A 101 -0.51 -6.72 -29.61
N SER A 102 -0.44 -6.95 -30.93
CA SER A 102 0.51 -7.90 -31.51
C SER A 102 1.90 -7.30 -31.79
N TYR A 103 2.00 -5.97 -31.94
CA TYR A 103 3.23 -5.23 -32.28
C TYR A 103 4.03 -5.89 -33.42
N PRO A 104 3.48 -5.99 -34.65
CA PRO A 104 4.08 -6.78 -35.73
C PRO A 104 5.48 -6.33 -36.16
N GLU A 105 5.78 -5.03 -35.97
CA GLU A 105 7.07 -4.43 -36.33
C GLU A 105 8.13 -4.51 -35.21
N LEU A 106 7.74 -4.98 -34.01
CA LEU A 106 8.64 -5.06 -32.86
C LEU A 106 9.39 -6.39 -32.85
N VAL A 107 10.70 -6.32 -32.70
CA VAL A 107 11.53 -7.45 -32.30
C VAL A 107 11.73 -7.34 -30.80
N PRO A 108 10.99 -8.10 -29.99
CA PRO A 108 11.10 -8.01 -28.54
C PRO A 108 12.34 -8.73 -28.03
N ASP A 109 12.81 -8.32 -26.86
CA ASP A 109 13.73 -9.11 -26.07
C ASP A 109 13.05 -10.35 -25.50
N THR A 110 13.85 -11.29 -25.00
CA THR A 110 13.39 -12.53 -24.40
C THR A 110 13.85 -12.67 -22.93
N PHE A 111 13.24 -13.56 -22.16
CA PHE A 111 13.75 -13.88 -20.82
C PHE A 111 15.16 -14.43 -20.82
N GLN A 112 15.60 -15.09 -21.89
CA GLN A 112 17.00 -15.53 -22.05
C GLN A 112 17.94 -14.33 -22.18
N ASP A 113 17.57 -13.30 -22.95
CA ASP A 113 18.38 -12.08 -23.07
C ASP A 113 18.52 -11.39 -21.73
N VAL A 114 17.43 -11.26 -20.98
CA VAL A 114 17.43 -10.71 -19.62
C VAL A 114 18.39 -11.47 -18.71
N PHE A 115 18.27 -12.81 -18.65
CA PHE A 115 19.06 -13.62 -17.74
C PHE A 115 20.56 -13.61 -18.12
N ASN A 116 20.86 -13.69 -19.41
CA ASN A 116 22.24 -13.57 -19.90
C ASN A 116 22.85 -12.22 -19.49
N ALA A 117 22.12 -11.13 -19.61
CA ALA A 117 22.59 -9.79 -19.27
C ALA A 117 22.90 -9.59 -17.78
N ILE A 118 22.25 -10.34 -16.89
CA ILE A 118 22.49 -10.32 -15.44
C ILE A 118 23.39 -11.49 -14.97
N GLY A 119 23.99 -12.22 -15.91
CA GLY A 119 24.95 -13.29 -15.62
C GLY A 119 24.34 -14.60 -15.13
N VAL A 120 23.03 -14.81 -15.33
CA VAL A 120 22.35 -16.07 -15.02
C VAL A 120 22.37 -16.97 -16.24
N THR A 121 23.13 -18.05 -16.16
CA THR A 121 23.32 -19.00 -17.26
C THR A 121 23.10 -20.42 -16.79
N GLY A 122 22.65 -21.30 -17.68
CA GLY A 122 22.38 -22.71 -17.37
C GLY A 122 20.98 -23.12 -17.73
N LYS A 123 20.71 -24.42 -17.61
CA LYS A 123 19.38 -25.01 -17.95
C LYS A 123 18.56 -25.36 -16.70
N LYS A 124 19.22 -25.82 -15.65
CA LYS A 124 18.59 -26.24 -14.39
C LYS A 124 18.66 -25.11 -13.38
N LEU A 125 17.90 -24.06 -13.64
CA LEU A 125 17.85 -22.88 -12.78
C LEU A 125 16.77 -23.07 -11.70
N ARG A 126 16.98 -22.41 -10.57
CA ARG A 126 15.97 -22.27 -9.52
C ARG A 126 15.52 -20.81 -9.48
N ILE A 127 14.32 -20.56 -10.03
CA ILE A 127 13.74 -19.23 -10.26
C ILE A 127 12.69 -18.93 -9.18
N GLY A 128 12.96 -17.94 -8.34
CA GLY A 128 11.95 -17.39 -7.42
C GLY A 128 11.04 -16.41 -8.15
N VAL A 129 9.73 -16.52 -7.94
CA VAL A 129 8.74 -15.56 -8.44
C VAL A 129 8.02 -14.94 -7.26
N ALA A 130 8.13 -13.63 -7.12
CA ALA A 130 7.35 -12.82 -6.19
C ALA A 130 6.30 -12.01 -6.93
N SER A 131 5.30 -11.47 -6.21
CA SER A 131 3.99 -11.07 -6.75
C SER A 131 3.29 -12.26 -7.42
N TYR A 132 3.38 -13.42 -6.77
CA TYR A 132 2.95 -14.67 -7.37
C TYR A 132 1.46 -14.68 -7.73
N LEU A 133 0.63 -14.02 -6.91
CA LEU A 133 -0.81 -13.89 -7.16
C LEU A 133 -1.14 -12.97 -8.35
N ASP A 134 -0.30 -11.97 -8.62
CA ASP A 134 -0.50 -10.96 -9.67
C ASP A 134 0.32 -11.23 -10.93
N THR A 135 1.19 -12.26 -10.89
CA THR A 135 1.93 -12.69 -12.08
C THR A 135 0.96 -13.28 -13.10
N SER A 136 0.83 -12.62 -14.26
CA SER A 136 -0.08 -13.08 -15.30
C SER A 136 0.35 -14.43 -15.87
N VAL A 137 -0.64 -15.20 -16.37
CA VAL A 137 -0.40 -16.52 -16.98
C VAL A 137 0.62 -16.41 -18.12
N ILE A 138 0.53 -15.37 -18.95
CA ILE A 138 1.42 -15.21 -20.11
C ILE A 138 2.89 -14.96 -19.69
N ILE A 139 3.12 -14.26 -18.61
CA ILE A 139 4.47 -14.08 -18.03
C ILE A 139 5.01 -15.42 -17.53
N MET A 140 4.17 -16.16 -16.79
CA MET A 140 4.56 -17.47 -16.26
C MET A 140 4.82 -18.49 -17.37
N GLU A 141 4.03 -18.49 -18.43
CA GLU A 141 4.24 -19.33 -19.61
C GLU A 141 5.50 -18.95 -20.36
N GLY A 142 5.77 -17.65 -20.53
CA GLY A 142 7.01 -17.14 -21.13
C GLY A 142 8.26 -17.59 -20.37
N ILE A 143 8.25 -17.50 -19.03
CA ILE A 143 9.37 -17.99 -18.20
C ILE A 143 9.55 -19.49 -18.37
N LYS A 144 8.48 -20.28 -18.34
CA LYS A 144 8.52 -21.76 -18.52
C LYS A 144 9.01 -22.14 -19.92
N ALA A 145 8.60 -21.41 -20.94
CA ALA A 145 9.06 -21.66 -22.32
C ALA A 145 10.54 -21.33 -22.49
N ALA A 146 11.01 -20.24 -21.87
CA ALA A 146 12.41 -19.85 -21.91
C ALA A 146 13.33 -20.82 -21.15
N PHE A 147 12.85 -21.39 -20.03
CA PHE A 147 13.62 -22.26 -19.13
C PHE A 147 12.86 -23.53 -18.77
N PRO A 148 12.70 -24.48 -19.71
CA PRO A 148 11.84 -25.66 -19.51
C PRO A 148 12.38 -26.65 -18.47
N GLU A 149 13.65 -26.59 -18.10
CA GLU A 149 14.26 -27.43 -17.06
C GLU A 149 14.37 -26.72 -15.70
N ALA A 150 13.90 -25.45 -15.58
CA ALA A 150 13.99 -24.69 -14.33
C ALA A 150 12.94 -25.11 -13.31
N GLU A 151 13.32 -25.08 -12.04
CA GLU A 151 12.37 -25.12 -10.91
C GLU A 151 11.89 -23.71 -10.65
N ILE A 152 10.56 -23.47 -10.75
CA ILE A 152 9.95 -22.20 -10.43
C ILE A 152 9.30 -22.31 -9.06
N VAL A 153 9.69 -21.44 -8.13
CA VAL A 153 9.19 -21.44 -6.75
C VAL A 153 8.54 -20.11 -6.38
N ARG A 154 7.52 -20.14 -5.53
CA ARG A 154 6.92 -18.94 -4.97
C ARG A 154 7.87 -18.30 -3.95
N ALA A 155 8.14 -16.99 -4.10
CA ALA A 155 9.15 -16.27 -3.32
C ALA A 155 8.65 -14.92 -2.75
N ASP A 156 7.33 -14.75 -2.56
CA ASP A 156 6.74 -13.51 -2.02
C ASP A 156 7.32 -13.11 -0.66
N HIS A 157 7.67 -14.08 0.18
CA HIS A 157 8.26 -13.86 1.51
C HIS A 157 9.58 -13.07 1.48
N ILE A 158 10.33 -13.13 0.37
CA ILE A 158 11.52 -12.30 0.18
C ILE A 158 11.11 -10.81 0.15
N MET A 159 10.05 -10.48 -0.61
CA MET A 159 9.56 -9.10 -0.69
C MET A 159 8.95 -8.63 0.64
N VAL A 160 8.21 -9.50 1.33
CA VAL A 160 7.70 -9.21 2.68
C VAL A 160 8.85 -8.89 3.63
N THR A 161 9.91 -9.70 3.63
CA THR A 161 11.10 -9.48 4.47
C THR A 161 11.78 -8.14 4.17
N LEU A 162 11.93 -7.79 2.89
CA LEU A 162 12.61 -6.55 2.47
C LEU A 162 11.80 -5.29 2.78
N ARG A 163 10.47 -5.35 2.65
CA ARG A 163 9.57 -4.20 2.73
C ARG A 163 8.97 -3.99 4.12
N SER A 164 8.96 -5.00 4.99
CA SER A 164 8.35 -4.88 6.32
C SER A 164 9.04 -3.85 7.21
N ILE A 165 10.37 -3.78 7.18
CA ILE A 165 11.16 -2.83 7.98
C ILE A 165 11.60 -1.68 7.07
N LYS A 166 11.08 -0.50 7.33
CA LYS A 166 11.29 0.69 6.50
C LYS A 166 12.61 1.38 6.82
N SER A 167 13.22 1.94 5.79
CA SER A 167 14.32 2.90 5.97
C SER A 167 13.78 4.24 6.50
N VAL A 168 14.68 5.10 6.96
CA VAL A 168 14.32 6.48 7.35
C VAL A 168 13.73 7.26 6.17
N ASN A 169 14.24 7.03 4.94
CA ASN A 169 13.74 7.70 3.74
C ASN A 169 12.32 7.24 3.39
N GLU A 170 12.01 5.96 3.54
CA GLU A 170 10.67 5.41 3.35
C GLU A 170 9.67 6.00 4.37
N ILE A 171 10.06 6.08 5.64
CA ILE A 171 9.25 6.71 6.69
C ILE A 171 9.03 8.19 6.41
N ASN A 172 10.03 8.91 5.90
CA ASN A 172 9.88 10.32 5.53
C ASN A 172 8.90 10.52 4.36
N CYS A 173 8.90 9.62 3.36
CA CYS A 173 7.89 9.64 2.29
C CYS A 173 6.48 9.43 2.87
N LEU A 174 6.30 8.47 3.78
CA LEU A 174 5.03 8.25 4.47
C LEU A 174 4.60 9.48 5.27
N ARG A 175 5.48 10.10 6.08
CA ARG A 175 5.17 11.31 6.85
C ARG A 175 4.68 12.46 5.97
N GLU A 176 5.33 12.68 4.84
CA GLU A 176 4.89 13.71 3.90
C GLU A 176 3.54 13.37 3.27
N GLY A 177 3.32 12.11 2.90
CA GLY A 177 2.02 11.64 2.43
C GLY A 177 0.91 11.86 3.47
N TYR A 178 1.16 11.54 4.75
CA TYR A 178 0.20 11.79 5.84
C TYR A 178 -0.05 13.29 6.06
N ARG A 179 0.98 14.12 5.99
CA ARG A 179 0.82 15.58 6.09
C ARG A 179 -0.11 16.12 5.00
N ILE A 180 0.04 15.64 3.76
CA ILE A 180 -0.80 16.06 2.63
C ILE A 180 -2.21 15.49 2.75
N ALA A 181 -2.37 14.23 3.16
CA ALA A 181 -3.67 13.62 3.40
C ALA A 181 -4.46 14.38 4.49
N GLU A 182 -3.78 14.84 5.54
CA GLU A 182 -4.41 15.67 6.58
C GLU A 182 -4.89 17.01 6.03
N LEU A 183 -4.10 17.69 5.19
CA LEU A 183 -4.54 18.92 4.52
C LEU A 183 -5.79 18.70 3.66
N ALA A 184 -5.83 17.58 2.91
CA ALA A 184 -6.99 17.22 2.13
C ALA A 184 -8.22 16.96 3.02
N THR A 185 -8.01 16.27 4.15
CA THR A 185 -9.08 15.97 5.12
C THR A 185 -9.64 17.26 5.73
N GLN A 186 -8.79 18.17 6.17
CA GLN A 186 -9.23 19.46 6.71
C GLN A 186 -9.97 20.30 5.67
N GLN A 187 -9.57 20.26 4.41
CA GLN A 187 -10.25 21.00 3.37
C GLN A 187 -11.63 20.38 3.04
N VAL A 188 -11.75 19.06 3.02
CA VAL A 188 -13.04 18.37 2.88
C VAL A 188 -13.98 18.75 4.04
N ILE A 189 -13.50 18.71 5.28
CA ILE A 189 -14.27 19.11 6.47
C ILE A 189 -14.79 20.56 6.36
N LYS A 190 -13.97 21.44 5.79
CA LYS A 190 -14.32 22.86 5.61
C LYS A 190 -15.35 23.10 4.51
N GLU A 191 -15.31 22.31 3.44
CA GLU A 191 -16.15 22.52 2.25
C GLU A 191 -17.44 21.68 2.25
N ILE A 192 -17.49 20.55 2.98
CA ILE A 192 -18.62 19.64 2.95
C ILE A 192 -19.90 20.29 3.48
N GLN A 193 -21.02 20.09 2.75
CA GLN A 193 -22.34 20.57 3.14
C GLN A 193 -23.43 19.54 2.77
N PRO A 194 -24.54 19.49 3.51
CA PRO A 194 -25.71 18.73 3.09
C PRO A 194 -26.14 19.10 1.66
N GLY A 195 -26.51 18.10 0.86
CA GLY A 195 -26.86 18.23 -0.55
C GLY A 195 -25.71 18.05 -1.53
N MET A 196 -24.47 18.16 -1.11
CA MET A 196 -23.29 17.78 -1.92
C MET A 196 -23.22 16.26 -2.06
N THR A 197 -22.52 15.79 -3.11
CA THR A 197 -22.32 14.34 -3.35
C THR A 197 -20.99 13.84 -2.79
N GLU A 198 -20.92 12.54 -2.52
CA GLU A 198 -19.69 11.85 -2.13
C GLU A 198 -18.55 12.14 -3.13
N LEU A 199 -18.83 12.07 -4.44
CA LEU A 199 -17.84 12.34 -5.51
C LEU A 199 -17.33 13.78 -5.52
N GLN A 200 -18.18 14.78 -5.18
CA GLN A 200 -17.71 16.17 -5.08
C GLN A 200 -16.64 16.33 -3.99
N MET A 201 -16.80 15.63 -2.87
CA MET A 201 -15.83 15.69 -1.78
C MET A 201 -14.53 14.95 -2.09
N VAL A 202 -14.60 13.84 -2.82
CA VAL A 202 -13.40 13.21 -3.38
C VAL A 202 -12.65 14.17 -4.32
N GLY A 203 -13.37 14.90 -5.19
CA GLY A 203 -12.80 15.92 -6.07
C GLY A 203 -12.09 17.06 -5.30
N VAL A 204 -12.63 17.48 -4.17
CA VAL A 204 -11.95 18.43 -3.27
C VAL A 204 -10.64 17.85 -2.75
N ALA A 205 -10.66 16.61 -2.26
CA ALA A 205 -9.47 15.94 -1.76
C ALA A 205 -8.40 15.77 -2.84
N GLN A 206 -8.78 15.32 -4.04
CA GLN A 206 -7.87 15.16 -5.18
C GLN A 206 -7.19 16.48 -5.54
N ARG A 207 -7.94 17.58 -5.64
CA ARG A 207 -7.36 18.89 -5.89
C ARG A 207 -6.26 19.22 -4.87
N VAL A 208 -6.55 19.03 -3.59
CA VAL A 208 -5.60 19.38 -2.52
C VAL A 208 -4.34 18.53 -2.57
N ILE A 209 -4.44 17.21 -2.75
CA ILE A 209 -3.24 16.36 -2.75
C ILE A 209 -2.30 16.71 -3.90
N TYR A 210 -2.81 16.98 -5.11
CA TYR A 210 -1.99 17.36 -6.25
C TYR A 210 -1.42 18.78 -6.10
N GLU A 211 -2.18 19.74 -5.60
CA GLU A 211 -1.68 21.09 -5.29
C GLU A 211 -0.52 21.10 -4.30
N HIS A 212 -0.44 20.08 -3.42
CA HIS A 212 0.60 19.96 -2.42
C HIS A 212 1.72 18.97 -2.78
N GLY A 213 1.74 18.47 -4.01
CA GLY A 213 2.87 17.72 -4.57
C GLY A 213 2.81 16.21 -4.40
N ALA A 214 1.66 15.64 -4.02
CA ALA A 214 1.48 14.19 -4.13
C ALA A 214 1.50 13.77 -5.61
N GLU A 215 2.11 12.63 -5.90
CA GLU A 215 2.14 12.09 -7.27
C GLU A 215 0.85 11.40 -7.65
N TYR A 216 0.10 10.91 -6.66
CA TYR A 216 -1.18 10.21 -6.83
C TYR A 216 -1.90 10.02 -5.48
N GLU A 217 -3.08 9.38 -5.52
CA GLU A 217 -3.74 8.86 -4.33
C GLU A 217 -2.96 7.68 -3.73
N GLY A 218 -2.90 7.58 -2.41
CA GLY A 218 -2.30 6.43 -1.71
C GLY A 218 -3.17 5.17 -1.81
N LEU A 219 -4.49 5.36 -1.71
CA LEU A 219 -5.55 4.41 -2.03
C LEU A 219 -6.63 5.15 -2.84
N PRO A 220 -7.51 4.47 -3.57
CA PRO A 220 -8.67 5.14 -4.18
C PRO A 220 -9.51 5.84 -3.09
N MET A 221 -9.37 7.17 -2.98
CA MET A 221 -9.99 7.96 -1.92
C MET A 221 -11.52 7.82 -1.95
N TYR A 222 -12.11 7.84 -0.76
CA TYR A 222 -13.56 7.87 -0.64
C TYR A 222 -14.05 8.77 0.50
N VAL A 223 -15.21 9.36 0.28
CA VAL A 223 -16.00 10.08 1.27
C VAL A 223 -17.41 9.51 1.20
N PHE A 224 -17.83 8.82 2.25
CA PHE A 224 -19.12 8.13 2.28
C PHE A 224 -20.15 8.89 3.09
N SER A 225 -21.35 9.07 2.53
CA SER A 225 -22.56 9.39 3.29
C SER A 225 -22.94 8.20 4.18
N GLU A 226 -23.75 8.41 5.20
CA GLU A 226 -24.08 7.37 6.19
C GLU A 226 -24.53 6.05 5.56
N ALA A 227 -25.38 6.11 4.54
CA ALA A 227 -25.86 4.91 3.86
C ALA A 227 -24.76 4.09 3.17
N SER A 228 -23.66 4.74 2.78
CA SER A 228 -22.49 4.07 2.16
C SER A 228 -21.49 3.55 3.21
N THR A 229 -21.51 4.07 4.43
CA THR A 229 -20.50 3.71 5.47
C THR A 229 -20.57 2.25 5.94
N ARG A 230 -21.68 1.54 5.65
CA ARG A 230 -21.79 0.10 5.90
C ARG A 230 -20.79 -0.74 5.15
N HIS A 231 -20.25 -0.19 4.07
CA HIS A 231 -19.27 -0.88 3.24
C HIS A 231 -17.87 -0.63 3.81
N ALA A 232 -17.23 -1.66 4.33
CA ALA A 232 -15.83 -1.57 4.76
C ALA A 232 -14.92 -1.19 3.59
N ILE A 233 -15.23 -1.66 2.39
CA ILE A 233 -14.54 -1.38 1.12
C ILE A 233 -15.60 -1.06 0.06
N SER A 234 -15.51 0.15 -0.54
CA SER A 234 -16.41 0.57 -1.61
C SER A 234 -15.83 1.80 -2.35
N ARG A 235 -16.65 2.40 -3.19
CA ARG A 235 -16.31 3.63 -3.91
C ARG A 235 -17.38 4.69 -3.65
N SER A 236 -16.96 5.95 -3.60
CA SER A 236 -17.86 7.09 -3.57
C SER A 236 -18.79 7.11 -4.80
N SER A 237 -19.99 7.65 -4.60
CA SER A 237 -21.06 7.66 -5.58
C SER A 237 -21.70 9.06 -5.71
N HIS A 238 -22.79 9.13 -6.45
CA HIS A 238 -23.63 10.34 -6.56
C HIS A 238 -24.58 10.53 -5.36
N ARG A 239 -24.45 9.73 -4.28
CA ARG A 239 -25.23 9.95 -3.07
C ARG A 239 -24.93 11.31 -2.49
N LYS A 240 -25.99 11.95 -1.99
CA LYS A 240 -25.90 13.26 -1.36
C LYS A 240 -25.84 13.09 0.15
N PHE A 241 -25.04 13.94 0.77
CA PHE A 241 -25.02 14.04 2.23
C PHE A 241 -26.31 14.68 2.74
N GLU A 242 -26.76 14.17 3.87
CA GLU A 242 -27.92 14.69 4.58
C GLU A 242 -27.51 15.26 5.94
N LYS A 243 -28.33 16.18 6.47
CA LYS A 243 -28.11 16.68 7.83
C LYS A 243 -28.29 15.54 8.83
N GLY A 244 -27.33 15.36 9.72
CA GLY A 244 -27.28 14.28 10.71
C GLY A 244 -26.53 13.03 10.28
N ASP A 245 -26.03 12.99 9.03
CA ASP A 245 -25.20 11.88 8.54
C ASP A 245 -23.93 11.73 9.35
N ILE A 246 -23.54 10.49 9.61
CA ILE A 246 -22.17 10.10 9.87
C ILE A 246 -21.49 9.97 8.50
N VAL A 247 -20.46 10.76 8.29
CA VAL A 247 -19.68 10.75 7.03
C VAL A 247 -18.34 10.13 7.30
N GLN A 248 -17.97 9.08 6.57
CA GLN A 248 -16.66 8.47 6.65
C GLN A 248 -15.72 9.08 5.62
N LEU A 249 -14.60 9.58 6.11
CA LEU A 249 -13.48 10.05 5.27
C LEU A 249 -12.40 8.98 5.25
N ASN A 250 -11.90 8.63 4.05
CA ASN A 250 -10.64 7.91 3.84
C ASN A 250 -9.89 8.61 2.72
N LEU A 251 -8.97 9.46 3.12
CA LEU A 251 -8.22 10.33 2.23
C LEU A 251 -6.74 10.01 2.31
N SER A 252 -6.06 10.16 1.19
CA SER A 252 -4.72 9.61 1.04
C SER A 252 -3.85 10.44 0.10
N ALA A 253 -2.55 10.25 0.22
CA ALA A 253 -1.58 10.83 -0.71
C ALA A 253 -0.42 9.85 -0.92
N LYS A 254 0.17 9.87 -2.11
CA LYS A 254 1.32 9.06 -2.48
C LYS A 254 2.54 9.94 -2.73
N ILE A 255 3.65 9.61 -2.09
CA ILE A 255 4.94 10.29 -2.23
C ILE A 255 6.01 9.27 -2.59
N ASP A 256 6.56 9.40 -3.77
CA ASP A 256 7.61 8.52 -4.31
C ASP A 256 7.31 7.01 -4.12
N GLY A 257 6.06 6.63 -4.42
CA GLY A 257 5.56 5.27 -4.28
C GLY A 257 4.96 4.92 -2.93
N TYR A 258 5.16 5.73 -1.88
CA TYR A 258 4.68 5.43 -0.53
C TYR A 258 3.29 6.01 -0.30
N SER A 259 2.38 5.15 0.13
CA SER A 259 0.95 5.41 0.25
C SER A 259 0.57 5.68 1.71
N ALA A 260 0.13 6.89 1.99
CA ALA A 260 -0.35 7.30 3.31
C ALA A 260 -1.86 7.54 3.25
N ALA A 261 -2.62 6.98 4.20
CA ALA A 261 -4.06 7.16 4.28
C ALA A 261 -4.51 7.52 5.70
N ILE A 262 -5.50 8.38 5.79
CA ILE A 262 -6.15 8.78 7.04
C ILE A 262 -7.63 8.48 6.90
N GLY A 263 -8.16 7.73 7.88
CA GLY A 263 -9.57 7.41 7.95
C GLY A 263 -10.17 7.83 9.28
N TYR A 264 -11.19 8.69 9.26
CA TYR A 264 -12.04 8.92 10.43
C TYR A 264 -13.41 9.46 10.06
N PRO A 265 -14.43 9.23 10.93
CA PRO A 265 -15.76 9.75 10.72
C PRO A 265 -15.86 11.22 11.15
N ILE A 266 -16.77 11.94 10.49
CA ILE A 266 -17.29 13.24 10.92
C ILE A 266 -18.82 13.19 10.95
N VAL A 267 -19.47 14.16 11.55
CA VAL A 267 -20.93 14.22 11.63
C VAL A 267 -21.45 15.55 11.11
N LEU A 268 -22.43 15.51 10.21
CA LEU A 268 -23.09 16.72 9.70
C LEU A 268 -24.23 17.15 10.66
N GLY A 269 -23.88 17.48 11.89
CA GLY A 269 -24.77 17.80 12.98
C GLY A 269 -24.21 17.34 14.32
N LYS A 270 -25.08 16.96 15.25
CA LYS A 270 -24.73 16.33 16.52
C LYS A 270 -25.10 14.85 16.54
N LEU A 271 -24.22 14.05 17.12
CA LEU A 271 -24.43 12.62 17.31
C LEU A 271 -24.73 12.34 18.80
N GLU A 272 -25.82 11.63 19.06
CA GLU A 272 -26.27 11.34 20.41
C GLU A 272 -26.68 9.86 20.58
N GLY A 273 -26.81 9.42 21.84
CA GLY A 273 -27.27 8.10 22.22
C GLY A 273 -26.41 6.97 21.66
N LYS A 274 -27.04 5.84 21.37
CA LYS A 274 -26.32 4.61 20.91
C LYS A 274 -25.47 4.79 19.67
N ARG A 275 -25.83 5.68 18.75
CA ARG A 275 -25.00 5.96 17.57
C ARG A 275 -23.67 6.57 17.99
N ARG A 276 -23.69 7.52 18.92
CA ARG A 276 -22.48 8.12 19.49
C ARG A 276 -21.62 7.10 20.23
N ASP A 277 -22.28 6.25 21.05
CA ASP A 277 -21.57 5.23 21.84
C ASP A 277 -20.77 4.29 20.94
N VAL A 278 -21.35 3.81 19.83
CA VAL A 278 -20.68 2.96 18.84
C VAL A 278 -19.51 3.69 18.19
N VAL A 279 -19.70 4.90 17.70
CA VAL A 279 -18.65 5.69 17.02
C VAL A 279 -17.49 5.96 17.97
N MET A 280 -17.77 6.35 19.21
CA MET A 280 -16.76 6.64 20.22
C MET A 280 -16.05 5.38 20.70
N PHE A 281 -16.74 4.25 20.83
CA PHE A 281 -16.11 2.98 21.12
C PHE A 281 -15.07 2.60 20.04
N GLY A 282 -15.37 2.86 18.76
CA GLY A 282 -14.39 2.67 17.69
C GLY A 282 -13.10 3.47 17.92
N LEU A 283 -13.22 4.73 18.37
CA LEU A 283 -12.05 5.56 18.72
C LEU A 283 -11.29 5.00 19.94
N GLU A 284 -12.01 4.52 20.94
CA GLU A 284 -11.41 3.90 22.14
C GLU A 284 -10.66 2.62 21.79
N ALA A 285 -11.24 1.77 20.93
CA ALA A 285 -10.61 0.56 20.44
C ALA A 285 -9.35 0.86 19.58
N HIS A 286 -9.39 1.92 18.76
CA HIS A 286 -8.24 2.41 18.03
C HIS A 286 -7.10 2.83 18.98
N ARG A 287 -7.41 3.60 20.02
CA ARG A 287 -6.42 4.02 21.04
C ARG A 287 -5.90 2.84 21.86
N TRP A 288 -6.77 1.87 22.16
CA TRP A 288 -6.36 0.63 22.81
C TRP A 288 -5.29 -0.09 21.97
N SER A 289 -5.54 -0.26 20.66
CA SER A 289 -4.59 -0.90 19.74
C SER A 289 -3.26 -0.17 19.70
N GLN A 290 -3.28 1.16 19.61
CA GLN A 290 -2.06 1.98 19.64
C GLN A 290 -1.22 1.73 20.89
N ALA A 291 -1.86 1.60 22.05
CA ALA A 291 -1.18 1.38 23.33
C ALA A 291 -0.52 -0.01 23.46
N GLN A 292 -0.88 -0.97 22.61
CA GLN A 292 -0.27 -2.31 22.62
C GLN A 292 1.00 -2.40 21.76
N ILE A 293 1.27 -1.41 20.92
CA ILE A 293 2.31 -1.47 19.89
C ILE A 293 3.66 -1.08 20.47
N LYS A 294 4.62 -2.00 20.43
CA LYS A 294 6.06 -1.77 20.66
C LYS A 294 6.87 -2.95 20.12
N ALA A 295 8.16 -2.78 19.93
CA ALA A 295 9.06 -3.85 19.52
C ALA A 295 9.01 -5.05 20.51
N GLY A 296 9.11 -6.26 19.95
CA GLY A 296 9.09 -7.51 20.71
C GLY A 296 7.72 -8.05 21.09
N VAL A 297 6.63 -7.31 20.85
CA VAL A 297 5.27 -7.82 21.08
C VAL A 297 4.87 -8.75 19.92
N PRO A 298 4.33 -9.95 20.22
CA PRO A 298 3.78 -10.83 19.19
C PRO A 298 2.55 -10.21 18.51
N ALA A 299 2.53 -10.16 17.17
CA ALA A 299 1.40 -9.61 16.42
C ALA A 299 0.08 -10.36 16.75
N ALA A 300 0.12 -11.69 16.85
CA ALA A 300 -1.05 -12.49 17.23
C ALA A 300 -1.63 -12.11 18.60
N GLN A 301 -0.81 -11.71 19.56
CA GLN A 301 -1.26 -11.27 20.87
C GLN A 301 -2.07 -9.95 20.77
N ILE A 302 -1.64 -9.02 19.93
CA ILE A 302 -2.36 -7.76 19.71
C ILE A 302 -3.70 -8.04 19.05
N ALA A 303 -3.72 -8.89 18.01
CA ALA A 303 -4.94 -9.27 17.32
C ALA A 303 -5.96 -9.96 18.24
N GLN A 304 -5.51 -10.92 19.06
CA GLN A 304 -6.40 -11.59 20.00
C GLN A 304 -6.91 -10.61 21.07
N GLY A 305 -6.04 -9.79 21.64
CA GLY A 305 -6.42 -8.82 22.67
C GLY A 305 -7.40 -7.76 22.14
N PHE A 306 -7.30 -7.38 20.87
CA PHE A 306 -8.25 -6.48 20.22
C PHE A 306 -9.64 -7.10 20.12
N TYR A 307 -9.73 -8.34 19.67
CA TYR A 307 -11.01 -9.08 19.69
C TYR A 307 -11.59 -9.19 21.09
N ASP A 308 -10.77 -9.56 22.09
CA ASP A 308 -11.19 -9.67 23.48
C ASP A 308 -11.68 -8.32 24.04
N TYR A 309 -11.08 -7.22 23.61
CA TYR A 309 -11.50 -5.86 23.97
C TYR A 309 -12.92 -5.57 23.47
N TYR A 310 -13.26 -5.95 22.22
CA TYR A 310 -14.62 -5.84 21.69
C TYR A 310 -15.62 -6.66 22.50
N VAL A 311 -15.27 -7.91 22.82
CA VAL A 311 -16.10 -8.82 23.60
C VAL A 311 -16.37 -8.26 25.01
N ALA A 312 -15.31 -7.80 25.70
CA ALA A 312 -15.39 -7.30 27.07
C ALA A 312 -16.25 -6.02 27.19
N ASN A 313 -16.31 -5.20 26.13
CA ASN A 313 -17.10 -3.97 26.10
C ASN A 313 -18.51 -4.14 25.48
N GLY A 314 -18.91 -5.38 25.12
CA GLY A 314 -20.24 -5.66 24.59
C GLY A 314 -20.44 -5.37 23.10
N TYR A 315 -19.35 -5.19 22.34
CA TYR A 315 -19.36 -4.89 20.90
C TYR A 315 -18.92 -6.07 20.02
N LYS A 316 -18.99 -7.31 20.52
CA LYS A 316 -18.61 -8.51 19.78
C LYS A 316 -19.25 -8.57 18.38
N ASP A 317 -20.55 -8.29 18.29
CA ASP A 317 -21.32 -8.39 17.05
C ASP A 317 -21.03 -7.24 16.06
N ASN A 318 -20.28 -6.23 16.51
CA ASN A 318 -19.83 -5.10 15.70
C ASN A 318 -18.39 -5.26 15.17
N PHE A 319 -17.70 -6.33 15.60
CA PHE A 319 -16.34 -6.65 15.15
C PHE A 319 -16.36 -7.19 13.73
N VAL A 320 -15.46 -6.71 12.88
CA VAL A 320 -15.28 -7.17 11.50
C VAL A 320 -13.88 -7.69 11.27
N TYR A 321 -12.86 -6.87 11.56
CA TYR A 321 -11.44 -7.18 11.39
C TYR A 321 -10.59 -6.15 12.17
N GLY A 322 -9.31 -6.27 12.06
CA GLY A 322 -8.31 -5.39 12.67
C GLY A 322 -7.37 -6.18 13.60
N PRO A 323 -6.52 -5.52 14.32
CA PRO A 323 -6.37 -4.07 14.53
C PRO A 323 -5.39 -3.36 13.59
N LEU A 324 -4.50 -4.11 12.91
CA LEU A 324 -3.40 -3.53 12.17
C LEU A 324 -3.18 -4.26 10.84
N HIS A 325 -2.78 -3.52 9.82
CA HIS A 325 -2.14 -4.07 8.63
C HIS A 325 -0.89 -3.27 8.28
N GLY A 326 0.08 -3.90 7.63
CA GLY A 326 1.26 -3.22 7.13
C GLY A 326 0.89 -2.11 6.15
N THR A 327 1.67 -1.03 6.16
CA THR A 327 1.55 0.05 5.20
C THR A 327 2.92 0.45 4.67
N GLY A 328 2.98 0.93 3.45
CA GLY A 328 4.21 1.31 2.80
C GLY A 328 3.98 1.78 1.37
N MET A 329 4.51 1.06 0.39
CA MET A 329 4.28 1.40 -1.02
C MET A 329 2.83 1.16 -1.43
N ILE A 330 2.21 0.07 -0.96
CA ILE A 330 0.77 -0.11 -1.02
C ILE A 330 0.19 0.25 0.35
N GLU A 331 -0.96 0.86 0.37
CA GLU A 331 -1.60 1.28 1.60
C GLU A 331 -1.92 0.07 2.50
N VAL A 332 -2.40 -1.02 1.90
CA VAL A 332 -2.57 -2.31 2.56
C VAL A 332 -1.52 -3.29 2.06
N GLU A 333 -0.48 -3.53 2.84
CA GLU A 333 0.57 -4.50 2.50
C GLU A 333 0.89 -5.45 3.67
N ALA A 334 1.61 -6.52 3.39
CA ALA A 334 2.12 -7.39 4.44
C ALA A 334 3.19 -6.67 5.31
N PRO A 335 3.34 -7.06 6.60
CA PRO A 335 2.62 -8.17 7.25
C PRO A 335 1.26 -7.74 7.83
N TRP A 336 0.32 -8.68 7.89
CA TRP A 336 -0.94 -8.52 8.61
C TRP A 336 -0.78 -8.85 10.09
N CYS A 337 -1.57 -8.18 10.94
CA CYS A 337 -1.68 -8.50 12.34
C CYS A 337 -2.96 -9.31 12.59
N GLU A 338 -2.83 -10.61 12.60
CA GLU A 338 -3.91 -11.58 12.76
C GLU A 338 -3.59 -12.56 13.91
N THR A 339 -4.59 -13.28 14.39
CA THR A 339 -4.38 -14.31 15.42
C THR A 339 -3.49 -15.47 14.97
N SER A 340 -3.32 -15.64 13.66
CA SER A 340 -2.42 -16.61 13.02
C SER A 340 -1.00 -16.08 12.75
N SER A 341 -0.72 -14.80 13.05
CA SER A 341 0.58 -14.19 12.80
C SER A 341 1.68 -14.81 13.66
N ASP A 342 2.82 -15.11 13.07
CA ASP A 342 3.95 -15.82 13.72
C ASP A 342 5.20 -14.93 13.89
N TYR A 343 5.04 -13.60 13.81
CA TYR A 343 6.14 -12.65 13.92
C TYR A 343 6.01 -11.73 15.13
N LEU A 344 7.15 -11.19 15.56
CA LEU A 344 7.23 -10.11 16.55
C LEU A 344 7.34 -8.77 15.85
N LEU A 345 6.71 -7.74 16.42
CA LEU A 345 6.90 -6.37 15.95
C LEU A 345 8.36 -5.96 16.11
N GLN A 346 8.90 -5.27 15.11
CA GLN A 346 10.28 -4.77 15.10
C GLN A 346 10.30 -3.25 14.86
N PRO A 347 11.31 -2.55 15.35
CA PRO A 347 11.48 -1.13 15.07
C PRO A 347 11.46 -0.84 13.56
N ASN A 348 10.86 0.27 13.19
CA ASN A 348 10.66 0.71 11.80
C ASN A 348 9.70 -0.15 10.95
N MET A 349 9.02 -1.13 11.52
CA MET A 349 7.81 -1.64 10.89
C MET A 349 6.75 -0.53 10.89
N THR A 350 6.06 -0.35 9.78
CA THR A 350 4.96 0.64 9.67
C THR A 350 3.64 -0.07 9.48
N PHE A 351 2.63 0.40 10.22
CA PHE A 351 1.28 -0.14 10.19
C PHE A 351 0.25 0.98 10.09
N GLN A 352 -0.87 0.67 9.46
CA GLN A 352 -2.13 1.35 9.74
C GLN A 352 -2.76 0.71 10.97
N ILE A 353 -3.12 1.53 11.97
CA ILE A 353 -4.07 1.11 12.99
C ILE A 353 -5.43 1.30 12.35
N ASP A 354 -6.03 0.21 11.88
CA ASP A 354 -7.31 0.22 11.17
C ASP A 354 -8.38 -0.44 12.04
N THR A 355 -9.19 0.39 12.66
CA THR A 355 -10.32 -0.03 13.50
C THR A 355 -11.62 0.25 12.77
N TYR A 356 -12.24 -0.78 12.25
CA TYR A 356 -13.58 -0.69 11.64
C TYR A 356 -14.61 -1.32 12.55
N ILE A 357 -15.65 -0.55 12.89
CA ILE A 357 -16.81 -1.00 13.66
C ILE A 357 -18.06 -0.92 12.81
N SER A 358 -18.86 -1.98 12.74
CA SER A 358 -20.04 -2.11 11.88
C SER A 358 -21.31 -2.29 12.67
N THR A 359 -22.40 -1.73 12.16
CA THR A 359 -23.78 -1.96 12.63
C THR A 359 -24.65 -2.37 11.44
N ASP A 360 -25.94 -2.65 11.68
CA ASP A 360 -26.89 -2.94 10.61
C ASP A 360 -27.15 -1.74 9.68
N THR A 361 -26.92 -0.53 10.14
CA THR A 361 -27.27 0.71 9.42
C THR A 361 -26.08 1.54 8.97
N PHE A 362 -24.98 1.53 9.70
CA PHE A 362 -23.77 2.27 9.39
C PHE A 362 -22.51 1.53 9.87
N GLY A 363 -21.36 1.94 9.40
CA GLY A 363 -20.06 1.55 9.93
C GLY A 363 -19.14 2.77 10.01
N VAL A 364 -18.10 2.70 10.82
CA VAL A 364 -17.09 3.76 10.92
C VAL A 364 -15.70 3.17 11.03
N ARG A 365 -14.76 3.88 10.45
CA ARG A 365 -13.35 3.55 10.47
C ARG A 365 -12.54 4.64 11.17
N TRP A 366 -11.68 4.23 12.08
CA TRP A 366 -10.65 5.06 12.68
C TRP A 366 -9.31 4.51 12.25
N GLU A 367 -8.59 5.26 11.43
CA GLU A 367 -7.40 4.76 10.78
C GLU A 367 -6.30 5.81 10.71
N LYS A 368 -5.08 5.43 11.07
CA LYS A 368 -3.88 6.24 10.92
C LYS A 368 -2.60 5.41 10.94
N GLY A 369 -1.54 5.95 10.35
CA GLY A 369 -0.24 5.32 10.26
C GLY A 369 0.65 5.52 11.47
N ILE A 370 1.39 4.48 11.80
CA ILE A 370 2.43 4.49 12.83
C ILE A 370 3.71 3.82 12.35
N ALA A 371 4.82 4.14 12.99
CA ALA A 371 6.06 3.37 12.93
C ALA A 371 6.36 2.79 14.31
N VAL A 372 6.70 1.50 14.38
CA VAL A 372 7.06 0.82 15.63
C VAL A 372 8.40 1.36 16.14
N THR A 373 8.49 1.60 17.44
CA THR A 373 9.73 1.96 18.14
C THR A 373 10.09 0.92 19.19
N GLU A 374 11.25 1.06 19.85
CA GLU A 374 11.68 0.12 20.90
C GLU A 374 10.67 0.03 22.06
N ASP A 375 10.09 1.15 22.45
CA ASP A 375 9.25 1.28 23.67
C ASP A 375 7.79 1.59 23.36
N GLY A 376 7.41 1.76 22.08
CA GLY A 376 6.05 2.13 21.68
C GLY A 376 5.90 2.26 20.17
N CYS A 377 5.16 3.29 19.74
CA CYS A 377 5.08 3.67 18.34
C CYS A 377 5.17 5.19 18.15
N ASP A 378 5.79 5.56 17.04
CA ASP A 378 5.86 6.94 16.58
C ASP A 378 4.67 7.21 15.66
N LEU A 379 3.90 8.25 15.95
CA LEU A 379 2.83 8.70 15.08
C LEU A 379 3.44 9.39 13.86
N ILE A 380 3.36 8.72 12.70
CA ILE A 380 3.82 9.31 11.45
C ILE A 380 2.77 10.20 10.78
N CYS A 381 1.61 10.36 11.44
CA CYS A 381 0.54 11.28 11.07
C CYS A 381 0.03 12.02 12.33
N PRO A 382 -0.73 13.14 12.18
CA PRO A 382 -1.37 13.81 13.29
C PRO A 382 -2.32 12.91 14.08
N GLU A 383 -2.40 13.11 15.39
CA GLU A 383 -3.32 12.35 16.23
C GLU A 383 -4.77 12.74 15.97
N ILE A 384 -5.67 11.73 15.91
CA ILE A 384 -7.10 11.96 15.86
C ILE A 384 -7.58 12.30 17.27
N GLY A 385 -7.84 13.59 17.53
CA GLY A 385 -8.20 14.06 18.86
C GLY A 385 -9.58 13.64 19.32
N THR A 386 -10.59 13.81 18.44
CA THR A 386 -12.02 13.57 18.76
C THR A 386 -12.85 13.47 17.50
N LEU A 387 -14.14 13.17 17.68
CA LEU A 387 -15.15 13.22 16.61
C LEU A 387 -15.43 14.68 16.22
N TYR A 388 -15.39 14.97 14.92
CA TYR A 388 -15.79 16.28 14.39
C TYR A 388 -17.30 16.32 14.18
N GLU A 389 -17.98 17.26 14.84
CA GLU A 389 -19.40 17.53 14.73
C GLU A 389 -19.60 18.91 14.10
N LEU A 390 -20.11 18.95 12.87
CA LEU A 390 -20.27 20.18 12.09
C LEU A 390 -21.68 20.75 12.28
N ASN A 391 -21.77 22.02 12.57
CA ASN A 391 -23.06 22.70 12.78
C ASN A 391 -23.66 23.15 11.43
N PHE A 392 -24.84 22.67 11.09
CA PHE A 392 -25.64 23.04 9.93
C PHE A 392 -27.08 23.38 10.30
#